data_c678e2aa0408bd14d1e0943cf5c0b867
#
_entry.id   c678e2aa0408bd14d1e0943cf5c0b867
#
_cell.length_a   1.000
_cell.length_b   1.000
_cell.length_c   1.000
_cell.angle_alpha   90.00
_cell.angle_beta   90.00
_cell.angle_gamma   90.00
#
_symmetry.space_group_name_H-M   'P 1'
#
loop_
_entity.id
_entity.type
_entity.pdbx_description
1 polymer ?
#
loop_
_entity_poly.entity_id
_entity_poly.type
_entity_poly.pdbx_seq_one_letter_code
_entity_poly.pdbx_strand_id
1 'polypeptide(L)'
;MGSDRRMAISMGAESVEAVAKELAVLMKAKPPTGLRDAIKLMGSAIELRHARPKKVRTGPCKDVIHRFDPTDTSQSSWPAAPSIKRDPSKDPNGTPTLLDLPILKCWPLDGGRFVTLPCVVTRDPDTGEGNLGMYRVQVYDGQTTGMHWQLQKVAARHGRRYYETGERMPVSIFLGGDPAFPFAA
;
A
#
# COMPACT_ATOMS: atom_id res chain seq x y z
N MET A 1 -3.22 -7.06 18.60
CA MET A 1 -1.87 -7.64 18.64
C MET A 1 -1.32 -7.55 20.04
N GLY A 2 -1.15 -7.15 20.88
CA GLY A 2 -1.08 -7.04 22.34
C GLY A 2 0.15 -7.56 23.06
N SER A 3 1.29 -7.89 22.41
CA SER A 3 2.52 -8.14 23.15
C SER A 3 3.77 -7.81 22.35
N ASP A 4 4.83 -7.36 23.03
CA ASP A 4 6.13 -7.03 22.45
C ASP A 4 6.73 -8.22 21.69
N ARG A 5 6.54 -9.43 22.20
CA ARG A 5 6.97 -10.65 21.51
C ARG A 5 6.33 -10.83 20.15
N ARG A 6 5.00 -10.59 20.02
CA ARG A 6 4.29 -10.69 18.74
C ARG A 6 4.72 -9.59 17.78
N MET A 7 4.97 -8.40 18.29
CA MET A 7 5.50 -7.28 17.50
C MET A 7 6.90 -7.60 16.99
N ALA A 8 7.80 -8.09 17.84
CA ALA A 8 9.13 -8.50 17.43
C ALA A 8 9.10 -9.58 16.35
N ILE A 9 8.28 -10.62 16.51
CA ILE A 9 8.11 -11.68 15.51
C ILE A 9 7.60 -11.13 14.19
N SER A 10 6.63 -10.20 14.22
CA SER A 10 6.10 -9.59 12.99
C SER A 10 7.13 -8.75 12.23
N MET A 11 8.13 -8.23 12.93
CA MET A 11 9.25 -7.46 12.35
C MET A 11 10.48 -8.33 12.05
N GLY A 12 10.41 -9.64 12.29
CA GLY A 12 11.53 -10.55 12.08
C GLY A 12 12.70 -10.31 13.05
N ALA A 13 12.43 -9.72 14.21
CA ALA A 13 13.43 -9.32 15.19
C ALA A 13 13.34 -10.14 16.47
N GLU A 14 14.42 -10.17 17.25
CA GLU A 14 14.44 -10.84 18.57
C GLU A 14 13.59 -10.11 19.61
N SER A 15 13.62 -8.78 19.58
CA SER A 15 12.84 -7.92 20.49
C SER A 15 12.53 -6.56 19.85
N VAL A 16 11.54 -5.87 20.38
CA VAL A 16 11.18 -4.50 19.98
C VAL A 16 12.34 -3.54 20.29
N GLU A 17 13.04 -3.76 21.40
CA GLU A 17 14.20 -2.98 21.80
C GLU A 17 15.37 -3.13 20.82
N ALA A 18 15.56 -4.31 20.21
CA ALA A 18 16.57 -4.52 19.18
C ALA A 18 16.28 -3.64 17.95
N VAL A 19 15.03 -3.65 17.47
CA VAL A 19 14.59 -2.78 16.38
C VAL A 19 14.79 -1.30 16.72
N ALA A 20 14.38 -0.89 17.93
CA ALA A 20 14.54 0.48 18.39
C ALA A 20 16.01 0.93 18.43
N LYS A 21 16.92 0.05 18.83
CA LYS A 21 18.37 0.33 18.82
C LYS A 21 18.90 0.51 17.40
N GLU A 22 18.54 -0.36 16.47
CA GLU A 22 18.94 -0.24 15.07
C GLU A 22 18.43 1.07 14.44
N LEU A 23 17.16 1.39 14.65
CA LEU A 23 16.58 2.65 14.18
C LEU A 23 17.25 3.86 14.82
N ALA A 24 17.58 3.82 16.11
CA ALA A 24 18.26 4.90 16.79
C ALA A 24 19.68 5.15 16.23
N VAL A 25 20.38 4.10 15.81
CA VAL A 25 21.67 4.22 15.13
C VAL A 25 21.53 4.94 13.80
N LEU A 26 20.52 4.54 13.00
CA LEU A 26 20.25 5.17 11.71
C LEU A 26 19.83 6.64 11.85
N MET A 27 18.97 6.96 12.83
CA MET A 27 18.50 8.33 13.08
C MET A 27 19.59 9.25 13.63
N LYS A 28 20.57 8.70 14.38
CA LYS A 28 21.69 9.47 14.95
C LYS A 28 22.89 9.58 13.99
N ALA A 29 22.84 8.92 12.83
CA ALA A 29 23.90 9.01 11.84
C ALA A 29 24.01 10.45 11.33
N LYS A 30 25.06 11.16 11.77
CA LYS A 30 25.42 12.49 11.27
C LYS A 30 26.19 12.34 9.95
N PRO A 31 26.08 13.30 9.02
CA PRO A 31 26.94 13.32 7.85
C PRO A 31 28.41 13.32 8.28
N PRO A 32 29.29 12.57 7.58
CA PRO A 32 30.68 12.44 7.95
C PRO A 32 31.39 13.80 7.89
N THR A 33 32.06 14.17 8.96
CA THR A 33 32.81 15.41 9.06
C THR A 33 34.27 15.24 8.66
N GLY A 34 34.72 14.00 8.39
CA GLY A 34 36.11 13.71 8.01
C GLY A 34 36.30 12.31 7.40
N LEU A 35 37.50 12.08 6.86
CA LEU A 35 37.82 10.84 6.14
C LEU A 35 37.67 9.57 7.02
N ARG A 36 38.02 9.66 8.30
CA ARG A 36 37.86 8.56 9.27
C ARG A 36 36.40 8.22 9.55
N ASP A 37 35.57 9.24 9.61
CA ASP A 37 34.12 9.05 9.82
C ASP A 37 33.46 8.48 8.56
N ALA A 38 33.94 8.90 7.38
CA ALA A 38 33.51 8.35 6.11
C ALA A 38 33.83 6.85 5.98
N ILE A 39 35.02 6.41 6.44
CA ILE A 39 35.42 4.99 6.42
C ILE A 39 34.56 4.16 7.39
N LYS A 40 34.24 4.67 8.59
CA LYS A 40 33.32 4.01 9.53
C LYS A 40 31.89 3.92 8.98
N LEU A 41 31.43 4.98 8.32
CA LEU A 41 30.13 5.01 7.66
C LEU A 41 30.06 4.11 6.42
N MET A 42 31.19 3.82 5.76
CA MET A 42 31.20 2.88 4.63
C MET A 42 30.77 1.48 5.04
N GLY A 43 31.08 0.98 6.22
CA GLY A 43 30.53 -0.29 6.73
C GLY A 43 29.02 -0.26 6.82
N SER A 44 28.47 0.76 7.48
CA SER A 44 27.00 0.96 7.60
C SER A 44 26.35 1.31 6.25
N ALA A 45 27.06 1.98 5.33
CA ALA A 45 26.55 2.28 3.98
C ALA A 45 26.47 1.02 3.11
N ILE A 46 27.34 0.02 3.34
CA ILE A 46 27.25 -1.30 2.69
C ILE A 46 26.00 -2.03 3.17
N GLU A 47 25.66 -1.97 4.45
CA GLU A 47 24.41 -2.52 4.99
C GLU A 47 23.18 -1.77 4.46
N LEU A 48 23.23 -0.43 4.40
CA LEU A 48 22.17 0.40 3.81
C LEU A 48 21.96 0.13 2.30
N ARG A 49 22.97 -0.41 1.60
CA ARG A 49 22.81 -0.86 0.20
C ARG A 49 21.74 -1.95 0.09
N HIS A 50 21.55 -2.75 1.12
CA HIS A 50 20.51 -3.78 1.17
C HIS A 50 19.11 -3.21 1.45
N ALA A 51 19.01 -1.98 1.95
CA ALA A 51 17.73 -1.32 2.20
C ALA A 51 17.03 -0.83 0.92
N ARG A 52 17.74 -0.75 -0.22
CA ARG A 52 17.11 -0.35 -1.48
C ARG A 52 16.27 -1.48 -2.06
N PRO A 53 14.99 -1.21 -2.41
CA PRO A 53 14.15 -2.20 -3.06
C PRO A 53 14.78 -2.73 -4.34
N LYS A 54 14.82 -4.06 -4.49
CA LYS A 54 15.25 -4.70 -5.74
C LYS A 54 14.05 -4.86 -6.65
N LYS A 55 14.17 -4.40 -7.90
CA LYS A 55 13.16 -4.70 -8.92
C LYS A 55 13.27 -6.17 -9.33
N VAL A 56 12.20 -6.90 -9.17
CA VAL A 56 12.10 -8.31 -9.58
C VAL A 56 11.14 -8.42 -10.77
N ARG A 57 11.44 -9.33 -11.68
CA ARG A 57 10.57 -9.62 -12.83
C ARG A 57 9.41 -10.55 -12.46
N THR A 58 9.64 -11.44 -11.50
CA THR A 58 8.70 -12.45 -11.03
C THR A 58 8.53 -12.35 -9.52
N GLY A 59 7.43 -12.86 -9.01
CA GLY A 59 7.12 -12.91 -7.59
C GLY A 59 5.69 -13.36 -7.38
N PRO A 60 5.30 -13.82 -6.18
CA PRO A 60 3.97 -14.36 -5.91
C PRO A 60 2.82 -13.45 -6.34
N CYS A 61 2.99 -12.12 -6.19
CA CYS A 61 1.97 -11.16 -6.63
C CYS A 61 1.89 -10.98 -8.15
N LYS A 62 2.71 -11.69 -8.94
CA LYS A 62 2.70 -11.66 -10.41
C LYS A 62 2.33 -13.00 -11.04
N ASP A 63 2.09 -14.01 -10.22
CA ASP A 63 1.73 -15.36 -10.69
C ASP A 63 0.33 -15.36 -11.30
N VAL A 64 -0.56 -14.54 -10.77
CA VAL A 64 -1.92 -14.34 -11.31
C VAL A 64 -2.14 -12.85 -11.52
N ILE A 65 -2.43 -12.48 -12.77
CA ILE A 65 -2.69 -11.08 -13.16
C ILE A 65 -4.06 -11.02 -13.79
N HIS A 66 -4.98 -10.29 -13.18
CA HIS A 66 -6.26 -9.93 -13.77
C HIS A 66 -6.17 -8.49 -14.27
N ARG A 67 -6.53 -8.29 -15.53
CA ARG A 67 -6.57 -6.97 -16.14
C ARG A 67 -8.01 -6.60 -16.44
N PHE A 68 -8.38 -5.43 -16.01
CA PHE A 68 -9.62 -4.79 -16.41
C PHE A 68 -9.35 -3.92 -17.64
N ASP A 69 -10.17 -4.09 -18.67
CA ASP A 69 -10.13 -3.21 -19.82
C ASP A 69 -11.14 -2.07 -19.63
N PRO A 70 -10.67 -0.84 -19.45
CA PRO A 70 -11.56 0.31 -19.23
C PRO A 70 -12.35 0.67 -20.50
N THR A 71 -12.01 0.10 -21.66
CA THR A 71 -12.75 0.32 -22.92
C THR A 71 -13.87 -0.68 -23.12
N ASP A 72 -13.88 -1.76 -22.34
CA ASP A 72 -14.96 -2.73 -22.35
C ASP A 72 -16.17 -2.19 -21.58
N THR A 73 -17.03 -1.48 -22.30
CA THR A 73 -18.27 -0.91 -21.74
C THR A 73 -19.30 -1.97 -21.32
N SER A 74 -19.13 -3.22 -21.74
CA SER A 74 -20.01 -4.32 -21.32
C SER A 74 -19.88 -4.60 -19.82
N GLN A 75 -18.74 -4.25 -19.22
CA GLN A 75 -18.47 -4.36 -17.78
C GLN A 75 -18.87 -3.10 -16.98
N SER A 76 -19.26 -2.03 -17.67
CA SER A 76 -19.61 -0.75 -17.04
C SER A 76 -21.01 -0.66 -16.49
N SER A 77 -21.81 -1.70 -16.60
CA SER A 77 -23.12 -1.73 -15.93
C SER A 77 -22.92 -1.96 -14.44
N TRP A 78 -22.83 -0.88 -13.70
CA TRP A 78 -22.80 -0.85 -12.24
C TRP A 78 -24.07 -1.44 -11.66
N PRO A 79 -24.03 -2.61 -11.05
CA PRO A 79 -25.14 -2.97 -10.18
C PRO A 79 -24.94 -2.22 -8.88
N ALA A 80 -25.94 -1.44 -8.50
CA ALA A 80 -26.01 -0.94 -7.15
C ALA A 80 -25.75 -2.09 -6.17
N ALA A 81 -24.70 -1.91 -5.30
CA ALA A 81 -24.36 -2.89 -4.27
C ALA A 81 -25.63 -3.40 -3.56
N PRO A 82 -25.62 -4.37 -2.81
CA PRO A 82 -24.63 -5.00 -1.97
C PRO A 82 -24.78 -6.52 -1.73
N SER A 83 -25.58 -7.21 -2.42
CA SER A 83 -25.79 -8.63 -2.19
C SER A 83 -25.46 -9.46 -3.43
N ILE A 84 -24.44 -9.06 -4.14
CA ILE A 84 -24.12 -9.71 -5.41
C ILE A 84 -23.52 -11.08 -5.10
N LYS A 85 -24.42 -12.06 -5.10
CA LYS A 85 -24.03 -13.41 -5.47
C LYS A 85 -23.59 -13.30 -6.92
N ARG A 86 -22.33 -13.59 -7.19
CA ARG A 86 -21.81 -13.71 -8.55
C ARG A 86 -22.76 -14.62 -9.32
N ASP A 87 -23.30 -14.13 -10.41
CA ASP A 87 -24.09 -14.93 -11.32
C ASP A 87 -23.14 -15.42 -12.43
N PRO A 88 -22.71 -16.68 -12.43
CA PRO A 88 -21.79 -17.22 -13.41
C PRO A 88 -22.31 -17.12 -14.85
N SER A 89 -23.63 -16.94 -15.02
CA SER A 89 -24.24 -16.78 -16.34
C SER A 89 -24.00 -15.41 -16.96
N LYS A 90 -23.68 -14.40 -16.11
CA LYS A 90 -23.44 -13.01 -16.54
C LYS A 90 -21.97 -12.65 -16.69
N ASP A 91 -21.09 -13.45 -16.13
CA ASP A 91 -19.64 -13.32 -16.27
C ASP A 91 -19.00 -14.69 -16.56
N PRO A 92 -19.15 -15.21 -17.78
CA PRO A 92 -18.62 -16.52 -18.17
C PRO A 92 -17.09 -16.57 -18.11
N ASN A 93 -16.42 -15.43 -18.16
CA ASN A 93 -14.95 -15.36 -18.13
C ASN A 93 -14.40 -15.27 -16.70
N GLY A 94 -15.27 -15.16 -15.70
CA GLY A 94 -14.86 -15.23 -14.30
C GLY A 94 -13.90 -14.13 -13.87
N THR A 95 -13.97 -12.94 -14.45
CA THR A 95 -13.11 -11.82 -14.05
C THR A 95 -13.34 -11.46 -12.59
N PRO A 96 -12.33 -11.53 -11.72
CA PRO A 96 -12.48 -11.19 -10.32
C PRO A 96 -12.87 -9.73 -10.14
N THR A 97 -13.74 -9.51 -9.18
CA THR A 97 -14.16 -8.19 -8.76
C THR A 97 -13.72 -7.92 -7.32
N LEU A 98 -13.85 -6.68 -6.87
CA LEU A 98 -13.59 -6.32 -5.47
C LEU A 98 -14.49 -7.07 -4.50
N LEU A 99 -15.63 -7.57 -4.96
CA LEU A 99 -16.59 -8.30 -4.12
C LEU A 99 -16.18 -9.76 -3.89
N ASP A 100 -15.27 -10.29 -4.70
CA ASP A 100 -14.68 -11.62 -4.52
C ASP A 100 -13.59 -11.61 -3.43
N LEU A 101 -13.11 -10.42 -3.03
CA LEU A 101 -12.15 -10.28 -1.96
C LEU A 101 -12.84 -10.36 -0.59
N PRO A 102 -12.21 -10.97 0.42
CA PRO A 102 -12.77 -11.10 1.77
C PRO A 102 -12.75 -9.78 2.55
N ILE A 103 -13.31 -8.73 1.98
CA ILE A 103 -13.38 -7.41 2.58
C ILE A 103 -14.57 -7.35 3.53
N LEU A 104 -14.33 -7.00 4.79
CA LEU A 104 -15.33 -7.04 5.85
C LEU A 104 -16.18 -5.77 5.88
N LYS A 105 -17.45 -5.96 6.21
CA LYS A 105 -18.28 -4.93 6.84
C LYS A 105 -18.17 -5.14 8.35
N CYS A 106 -17.45 -4.26 9.05
CA CYS A 106 -17.08 -4.49 10.45
C CYS A 106 -18.27 -4.35 11.41
N TRP A 107 -19.19 -3.44 11.13
CA TRP A 107 -20.35 -3.15 11.97
C TRP A 107 -21.64 -3.12 11.14
N PRO A 108 -22.79 -3.48 11.73
CA PRO A 108 -24.06 -3.51 11.00
C PRO A 108 -24.45 -2.17 10.35
N LEU A 109 -24.12 -1.06 11.01
CA LEU A 109 -24.44 0.30 10.54
C LEU A 109 -23.33 0.96 9.72
N ASP A 110 -22.22 0.26 9.44
CA ASP A 110 -21.21 0.79 8.53
C ASP A 110 -21.77 1.03 7.13
N GLY A 111 -21.29 2.09 6.48
CA GLY A 111 -21.70 2.47 5.12
C GLY A 111 -21.36 1.44 4.04
N GLY A 112 -20.66 0.36 4.37
CA GLY A 112 -20.28 -0.70 3.45
C GLY A 112 -19.10 -1.51 3.93
N ARG A 113 -18.41 -2.16 2.99
CA ARG A 113 -17.18 -2.93 3.25
C ARG A 113 -15.97 -2.03 3.15
N PHE A 114 -15.01 -2.20 4.05
CA PHE A 114 -13.79 -1.39 4.11
C PHE A 114 -12.55 -2.24 4.12
N VAL A 115 -11.62 -1.90 3.25
CA VAL A 115 -10.22 -2.33 3.40
C VAL A 115 -9.60 -1.43 4.47
N THR A 116 -9.26 -2.01 5.62
CA THR A 116 -8.86 -1.25 6.81
C THR A 116 -7.37 -0.95 6.88
N LEU A 117 -6.53 -1.81 6.30
CA LEU A 117 -5.07 -1.70 6.34
C LEU A 117 -4.44 -1.77 4.94
N PRO A 118 -4.94 -1.03 3.93
CA PRO A 118 -4.31 -1.00 2.63
C PRO A 118 -3.07 -0.12 2.66
N CYS A 119 -1.98 -0.62 2.13
CA CYS A 119 -0.81 0.20 1.82
C CYS A 119 -0.99 0.81 0.44
N VAL A 120 -0.93 2.12 0.35
CA VAL A 120 -1.22 2.88 -0.86
C VAL A 120 0.02 3.64 -1.30
N VAL A 121 0.43 3.39 -2.53
CA VAL A 121 1.54 4.10 -3.16
C VAL A 121 0.99 5.14 -4.11
N THR A 122 1.42 6.37 -3.92
CA THR A 122 1.15 7.50 -4.81
C THR A 122 2.47 8.17 -5.19
N ARG A 123 2.43 8.99 -6.24
CA ARG A 123 3.61 9.71 -6.71
C ARG A 123 3.26 11.15 -6.99
N ASP A 124 4.14 12.04 -6.56
CA ASP A 124 4.05 13.46 -6.89
C ASP A 124 4.28 13.66 -8.39
N PRO A 125 3.40 14.34 -9.13
CA PRO A 125 3.58 14.53 -10.58
C PRO A 125 4.73 15.50 -10.91
N ASP A 126 5.03 16.46 -10.04
CA ASP A 126 6.03 17.49 -10.30
C ASP A 126 7.45 17.00 -9.98
N THR A 127 7.62 16.30 -8.85
CA THR A 127 8.93 15.87 -8.36
C THR A 127 9.25 14.41 -8.63
N GLY A 128 8.23 13.58 -8.89
CA GLY A 128 8.36 12.14 -9.01
C GLY A 128 8.56 11.42 -7.67
N GLU A 129 8.52 12.12 -6.54
CA GLU A 129 8.64 11.51 -5.22
C GLU A 129 7.51 10.53 -4.94
N GLY A 130 7.88 9.33 -4.48
CA GLY A 130 6.94 8.31 -4.04
C GLY A 130 6.48 8.53 -2.61
N ASN A 131 5.22 8.24 -2.33
CA ASN A 131 4.70 8.15 -0.97
C ASN A 131 4.08 6.79 -0.74
N LEU A 132 4.38 6.20 0.41
CA LEU A 132 3.68 5.06 0.96
C LEU A 132 2.86 5.54 2.15
N GLY A 133 1.56 5.30 2.13
CA GLY A 133 0.69 5.68 3.23
C GLY A 133 -0.45 4.69 3.42
N MET A 134 -1.01 4.67 4.62
CA MET A 134 -2.18 3.87 4.92
C MET A 134 -3.44 4.73 4.80
N TYR A 135 -4.31 4.39 3.85
CA TYR A 135 -5.56 5.11 3.61
C TYR A 135 -6.72 4.12 3.52
N ARG A 136 -7.68 4.23 4.40
CA ARG A 136 -8.85 3.35 4.39
C ARG A 136 -9.60 3.46 3.07
N VAL A 137 -9.97 2.31 2.50
CA VAL A 137 -10.67 2.22 1.23
C VAL A 137 -12.04 1.60 1.43
N GLN A 138 -13.09 2.32 1.08
CA GLN A 138 -14.46 1.82 1.05
C GLN A 138 -14.74 1.19 -0.30
N VAL A 139 -15.30 0.00 -0.30
CA VAL A 139 -15.76 -0.67 -1.53
C VAL A 139 -17.21 -0.27 -1.77
N TYR A 140 -17.47 0.34 -2.92
CA TYR A 140 -18.81 0.72 -3.33
C TYR A 140 -19.47 -0.41 -4.13
N ASP A 141 -18.71 -1.03 -5.01
CA ASP A 141 -19.17 -2.13 -5.87
C ASP A 141 -17.98 -2.98 -6.36
N GLY A 142 -18.19 -3.81 -7.40
CA GLY A 142 -17.16 -4.71 -7.91
C GLY A 142 -15.92 -4.03 -8.48
N GLN A 143 -16.00 -2.76 -8.82
CA GLN A 143 -14.94 -2.05 -9.53
C GLN A 143 -14.59 -0.69 -8.95
N THR A 144 -15.44 -0.11 -8.08
CA THR A 144 -15.20 1.22 -7.52
C THR A 144 -14.98 1.21 -6.04
N THR A 145 -14.09 2.07 -5.66
CA THR A 145 -13.75 2.33 -4.27
C THR A 145 -13.71 3.83 -4.00
N GLY A 146 -13.94 4.20 -2.75
CA GLY A 146 -13.63 5.52 -2.23
C GLY A 146 -12.45 5.45 -1.29
N MET A 147 -11.41 6.24 -1.56
CA MET A 147 -10.26 6.34 -0.66
C MET A 147 -10.40 7.53 0.26
N HIS A 148 -10.24 7.30 1.55
CA HIS A 148 -10.35 8.37 2.54
C HIS A 148 -9.03 9.14 2.65
N TRP A 149 -9.00 10.33 2.07
CA TRP A 149 -7.89 11.27 2.18
C TRP A 149 -8.26 12.45 3.08
N GLN A 150 -7.54 12.59 4.16
CA GLN A 150 -7.56 13.82 4.93
C GLN A 150 -6.69 14.86 4.23
N LEU A 151 -7.10 16.14 4.29
CA LEU A 151 -6.48 17.23 3.52
C LEU A 151 -4.97 17.39 3.73
N GLN A 152 -4.48 17.10 4.93
CA GLN A 152 -3.07 17.21 5.31
C GLN A 152 -2.22 16.00 4.86
N LYS A 153 -2.83 14.93 4.40
CA LYS A 153 -2.10 13.73 3.99
C LYS A 153 -1.40 13.93 2.65
N VAL A 154 -0.24 13.26 2.50
CA VAL A 154 0.59 13.36 1.29
C VAL A 154 -0.17 12.92 0.03
N ALA A 155 -0.91 11.82 0.08
CA ALA A 155 -1.70 11.36 -1.07
C ALA A 155 -2.75 12.39 -1.50
N ALA A 156 -3.36 13.13 -0.55
CA ALA A 156 -4.30 14.21 -0.86
C ALA A 156 -3.59 15.39 -1.56
N ARG A 157 -2.35 15.70 -1.16
CA ARG A 157 -1.53 16.71 -1.83
C ARG A 157 -1.23 16.30 -3.27
N HIS A 158 -0.78 15.06 -3.49
CA HIS A 158 -0.55 14.53 -4.83
C HIS A 158 -1.84 14.59 -5.67
N GLY A 159 -2.96 14.11 -5.13
CA GLY A 159 -4.25 14.12 -5.82
C GLY A 159 -4.70 15.52 -6.26
N ARG A 160 -4.47 16.55 -5.44
CA ARG A 160 -4.77 17.94 -5.84
C ARG A 160 -3.97 18.39 -7.04
N ARG A 161 -2.67 18.04 -7.11
CA ARG A 161 -1.83 18.41 -8.26
C ARG A 161 -2.32 17.75 -9.54
N TYR A 162 -2.67 16.46 -9.50
CA TYR A 162 -3.27 15.77 -10.65
C TYR A 162 -4.63 16.38 -11.05
N TYR A 163 -5.44 16.77 -10.05
CA TYR A 163 -6.72 17.41 -10.31
C TYR A 163 -6.55 18.78 -11.00
N GLU A 164 -5.56 19.57 -10.59
CA GLU A 164 -5.24 20.88 -11.18
C GLU A 164 -4.79 20.74 -12.64
N THR A 165 -4.11 19.66 -13.00
CA THR A 165 -3.67 19.39 -14.39
C THR A 165 -4.73 18.68 -15.24
N GLY A 166 -5.83 18.23 -14.61
CA GLY A 166 -6.87 17.44 -15.29
C GLY A 166 -6.45 16.01 -15.61
N GLU A 167 -5.35 15.54 -15.01
CA GLU A 167 -4.82 14.20 -15.24
C GLU A 167 -5.34 13.21 -14.18
N ARG A 168 -5.33 11.92 -14.55
CA ARG A 168 -5.64 10.85 -13.60
C ARG A 168 -4.40 10.49 -12.81
N MET A 169 -4.52 10.46 -11.48
CA MET A 169 -3.43 10.04 -10.61
C MET A 169 -3.31 8.50 -10.60
N PRO A 170 -2.14 7.96 -11.00
CA PRO A 170 -1.89 6.52 -10.82
C PRO A 170 -1.76 6.19 -9.34
N VAL A 171 -2.49 5.18 -8.89
CA VAL A 171 -2.48 4.70 -7.51
C VAL A 171 -2.25 3.19 -7.54
N SER A 172 -1.32 2.73 -6.69
CA SER A 172 -1.15 1.30 -6.44
C SER A 172 -1.55 0.98 -5.01
N ILE A 173 -2.39 -0.03 -4.84
CA ILE A 173 -2.83 -0.51 -3.53
C ILE A 173 -2.35 -1.94 -3.38
N PHE A 174 -1.72 -2.25 -2.24
CA PHE A 174 -1.41 -3.63 -1.91
C PHE A 174 -1.89 -3.97 -0.51
N LEU A 175 -2.24 -5.24 -0.35
CA LEU A 175 -2.76 -5.81 0.88
C LEU A 175 -1.80 -6.90 1.35
N GLY A 176 -1.45 -6.87 2.62
CA GLY A 176 -0.48 -7.81 3.19
C GLY A 176 0.97 -7.47 2.80
N GLY A 177 1.79 -8.51 2.71
CA GLY A 177 3.24 -8.36 2.54
C GLY A 177 3.98 -8.32 3.87
N ASP A 178 5.21 -7.82 3.86
CA ASP A 178 6.01 -7.68 5.07
C ASP A 178 5.33 -6.71 6.05
N PRO A 179 5.16 -7.10 7.32
CA PRO A 179 4.54 -6.24 8.34
C PRO A 179 5.22 -4.89 8.54
N ALA A 180 6.47 -4.73 8.12
CA ALA A 180 7.16 -3.44 8.14
C ALA A 180 6.48 -2.38 7.24
N PHE A 181 5.82 -2.80 6.16
CA PHE A 181 5.12 -1.86 5.27
C PHE A 181 3.94 -1.14 5.95
N PRO A 182 2.96 -1.85 6.57
CA PRO A 182 1.92 -1.19 7.33
C PRO A 182 2.44 -0.35 8.49
N PHE A 183 3.61 -0.70 9.02
CA PHE A 183 4.24 0.05 10.10
C PHE A 183 4.86 1.36 9.61
N ALA A 184 5.39 1.37 8.37
CA ALA A 184 6.01 2.53 7.74
C ALA A 184 4.99 3.48 7.09
N ALA A 185 3.80 2.98 6.78
CA ALA A 185 2.73 3.70 6.11
C ALA A 185 1.87 4.49 7.11
#